data_2128e933b219e8cd973b6c25abcc7ea9
#
_entry.id   2128e933b219e8cd973b6c25abcc7ea9
#
_cell.length_a   1.000
_cell.length_b   1.000
_cell.length_c   1.000
_cell.angle_alpha   90.00
_cell.angle_beta   90.00
_cell.angle_gamma   90.00
#
_symmetry.space_group_name_H-M   'P 1'
#
loop_
_entity.id
_entity.type
_entity.pdbx_description
1 polymer ?
#
loop_
_entity_poly.entity_id
_entity_poly.type
_entity_poly.pdbx_seq_one_letter_code
_entity_poly.pdbx_strand_id
1 'polypeptide(L)'
;MKENNQLKVEDTFGFLWILLIGVALFLGYRTYTYMQQMPIETEDAALYQQPSVFAHKDRDLAKGSRVKVLKHKYNWVYVKTNEDQYGWMGTWMINSKYQNPVNNLSEATIVIDAGHGGADSGALSTNGKKEEKTFTLRYAKQLQSKLKKAGARVYMTRDSDKTVSLSKRPELAEKVHADAFISFHFDSSPQDNSASGYTTYYYHKDNGSFRLAKDINSQLTSMGLDNRGVDFGNFLVLRDNTQPAVLLESGYINSDRDLSFIDDSSYENKVTNDVVKGLQLYFEGKDENALIADDPN
;
A
#
# COMPACT_ATOMS: atom_id res chain seq x y z
N MET A 1 -0.52 -34.03 74.90
CA MET A 1 -1.36 -33.06 74.15
C MET A 1 -0.63 -31.92 73.44
N LYS A 2 0.63 -31.68 73.67
CA LYS A 2 1.42 -30.61 73.01
C LYS A 2 2.05 -30.98 71.71
N GLU A 3 2.38 -32.28 71.44
CA GLU A 3 3.00 -32.72 70.20
C GLU A 3 2.08 -32.71 68.97
N ASN A 4 0.78 -33.01 69.15
CA ASN A 4 -0.17 -33.01 68.03
C ASN A 4 -0.53 -31.63 67.49
N ASN A 5 -0.23 -30.55 68.22
CA ASN A 5 -0.50 -29.19 67.73
C ASN A 5 0.72 -28.62 66.94
N GLN A 6 1.94 -29.03 67.24
CA GLN A 6 3.12 -28.59 66.48
C GLN A 6 3.13 -29.21 65.10
N LEU A 7 2.88 -30.50 64.91
CA LEU A 7 2.79 -31.17 63.62
C LEU A 7 1.72 -30.54 62.69
N LYS A 8 0.55 -30.19 63.25
CA LYS A 8 -0.53 -29.51 62.45
C LYS A 8 -0.11 -28.09 62.00
N VAL A 9 0.70 -27.36 62.76
CA VAL A 9 1.13 -26.02 62.41
C VAL A 9 2.20 -26.08 61.29
N GLU A 10 3.15 -27.00 61.38
CA GLU A 10 4.19 -27.21 60.39
C GLU A 10 3.60 -27.64 59.04
N ASP A 11 2.64 -28.56 59.04
CA ASP A 11 1.92 -28.97 57.82
C ASP A 11 1.14 -27.78 57.17
N THR A 12 0.57 -26.91 57.96
CA THR A 12 -0.15 -25.73 57.48
C THR A 12 0.81 -24.69 56.87
N PHE A 13 1.98 -24.49 57.43
CA PHE A 13 3.01 -23.63 56.85
C PHE A 13 3.57 -24.21 55.58
N GLY A 14 3.81 -25.51 55.49
CA GLY A 14 4.24 -26.20 54.28
C GLY A 14 3.22 -26.03 53.13
N PHE A 15 1.93 -26.20 53.45
CA PHE A 15 0.86 -26.01 52.47
C PHE A 15 0.78 -24.54 51.99
N LEU A 16 0.92 -23.57 52.86
CA LEU A 16 0.97 -22.14 52.51
C LEU A 16 2.12 -21.81 51.58
N TRP A 17 3.31 -22.36 51.83
CA TRP A 17 4.46 -22.15 50.93
C TRP A 17 4.23 -22.77 49.53
N ILE A 18 3.66 -23.97 49.45
CA ILE A 18 3.31 -24.61 48.16
C ILE A 18 2.30 -23.75 47.40
N LEU A 19 1.30 -23.21 48.10
CA LEU A 19 0.29 -22.33 47.48
C LEU A 19 0.94 -21.02 46.96
N LEU A 20 1.81 -20.39 47.75
CA LEU A 20 2.51 -19.17 47.36
C LEU A 20 3.42 -19.39 46.17
N ILE A 21 4.17 -20.50 46.12
CA ILE A 21 5.00 -20.88 44.99
C ILE A 21 4.11 -21.10 43.75
N GLY A 22 2.98 -21.81 43.90
CA GLY A 22 2.02 -22.03 42.83
C GLY A 22 1.46 -20.72 42.24
N VAL A 23 1.07 -19.78 43.14
CA VAL A 23 0.62 -18.44 42.74
C VAL A 23 1.73 -17.66 42.03
N ALA A 24 2.96 -17.69 42.58
CA ALA A 24 4.11 -17.00 41.98
C ALA A 24 4.44 -17.55 40.58
N LEU A 25 4.42 -18.89 40.40
CA LEU A 25 4.63 -19.52 39.10
C LEU A 25 3.50 -19.19 38.12
N PHE A 26 2.24 -19.19 38.57
CA PHE A 26 1.10 -18.80 37.77
C PHE A 26 1.19 -17.33 37.33
N LEU A 27 1.51 -16.41 38.23
CA LEU A 27 1.69 -14.99 37.93
C LEU A 27 2.88 -14.79 36.96
N GLY A 28 4.01 -15.48 37.21
CA GLY A 28 5.17 -15.46 36.32
C GLY A 28 4.81 -15.94 34.87
N TYR A 29 4.08 -17.03 34.78
CA TYR A 29 3.59 -17.54 33.49
C TYR A 29 2.64 -16.55 32.80
N ARG A 30 1.70 -15.98 33.55
CA ARG A 30 0.77 -14.95 33.02
C ARG A 30 1.51 -13.72 32.52
N THR A 31 2.49 -13.24 33.30
CA THR A 31 3.33 -12.11 32.90
C THR A 31 4.13 -12.43 31.66
N TYR A 32 4.76 -13.61 31.60
CA TYR A 32 5.49 -14.06 30.43
C TYR A 32 4.60 -14.11 29.18
N THR A 33 3.41 -14.71 29.28
CA THR A 33 2.48 -14.79 28.15
C THR A 33 1.99 -13.40 27.72
N TYR A 34 1.76 -12.49 28.65
CA TYR A 34 1.38 -11.12 28.37
C TYR A 34 2.50 -10.36 27.63
N MET A 35 3.77 -10.55 28.02
CA MET A 35 4.92 -9.93 27.37
C MET A 35 5.15 -10.45 25.93
N GLN A 36 4.66 -11.65 25.61
CA GLN A 36 4.72 -12.23 24.26
C GLN A 36 3.65 -11.67 23.31
N GLN A 37 2.72 -10.89 23.82
CA GLN A 37 1.63 -10.33 23.05
C GLN A 37 1.91 -8.87 22.69
N MET A 38 1.51 -8.48 21.48
CA MET A 38 1.59 -7.11 20.99
C MET A 38 0.23 -6.41 21.14
N PRO A 39 0.20 -5.16 21.60
CA PRO A 39 -1.03 -4.39 21.67
C PRO A 39 -1.48 -4.00 20.27
N ILE A 40 -2.79 -3.96 20.05
CA ILE A 40 -3.41 -3.33 18.89
C ILE A 40 -3.46 -1.83 19.13
N GLU A 41 -2.92 -1.04 18.21
CA GLU A 41 -2.73 0.39 18.39
C GLU A 41 -3.69 1.25 17.57
N THR A 42 -4.44 0.63 16.64
CA THR A 42 -5.37 1.32 15.74
C THR A 42 -6.83 1.03 16.10
N GLU A 43 -7.74 1.99 15.76
CA GLU A 43 -9.18 1.82 16.00
C GLU A 43 -9.81 0.81 15.02
N ASP A 44 -9.27 0.72 13.78
CA ASP A 44 -9.85 -0.09 12.70
C ASP A 44 -9.11 -1.41 12.49
N ALA A 45 -8.61 -2.01 13.56
CA ALA A 45 -7.94 -3.30 13.45
C ALA A 45 -8.93 -4.43 13.18
N ALA A 46 -8.52 -5.36 12.33
CA ALA A 46 -9.34 -6.50 11.97
C ALA A 46 -8.52 -7.76 11.67
N LEU A 47 -9.17 -8.92 11.77
CA LEU A 47 -8.68 -10.19 11.27
C LEU A 47 -9.17 -10.42 9.85
N TYR A 48 -8.27 -10.87 8.99
CA TYR A 48 -8.53 -11.22 7.59
C TYR A 48 -8.21 -12.70 7.35
N GLN A 49 -8.93 -13.31 6.40
CA GLN A 49 -8.70 -14.73 6.03
C GLN A 49 -7.36 -14.94 5.32
N GLN A 50 -6.89 -13.93 4.59
CA GLN A 50 -5.64 -13.93 3.85
C GLN A 50 -4.84 -12.65 4.09
N PRO A 51 -3.52 -12.65 3.86
CA PRO A 51 -2.68 -11.46 4.01
C PRO A 51 -2.84 -10.51 2.81
N SER A 52 -3.99 -9.90 2.69
CA SER A 52 -4.36 -8.97 1.63
C SER A 52 -5.44 -8.02 2.12
N VAL A 53 -5.39 -6.76 1.70
CA VAL A 53 -6.42 -5.74 1.95
C VAL A 53 -7.76 -6.08 1.28
N PHE A 54 -7.74 -6.95 0.27
CA PHE A 54 -8.93 -7.43 -0.44
C PHE A 54 -9.50 -8.73 0.12
N ALA A 55 -8.84 -9.32 1.12
CA ALA A 55 -9.33 -10.53 1.73
C ALA A 55 -10.59 -10.26 2.57
N HIS A 56 -11.46 -11.26 2.67
CA HIS A 56 -12.61 -11.18 3.54
C HIS A 56 -12.19 -10.83 4.96
N LYS A 57 -12.83 -9.82 5.51
CA LYS A 57 -12.66 -9.35 6.89
C LYS A 57 -13.54 -10.20 7.79
N ASP A 58 -12.92 -11.02 8.62
CA ASP A 58 -13.65 -11.94 9.49
C ASP A 58 -14.21 -11.26 10.74
N ARG A 59 -13.43 -10.32 11.32
CA ARG A 59 -13.80 -9.68 12.57
C ARG A 59 -13.01 -8.40 12.83
N ASP A 60 -13.67 -7.43 13.42
CA ASP A 60 -13.03 -6.24 13.98
C ASP A 60 -12.43 -6.55 15.36
N LEU A 61 -11.30 -5.91 15.66
CA LEU A 61 -10.60 -6.03 16.92
C LEU A 61 -10.52 -4.68 17.61
N ALA A 62 -10.77 -4.65 18.91
CA ALA A 62 -10.72 -3.42 19.67
C ALA A 62 -9.27 -2.93 19.87
N LYS A 63 -9.04 -1.62 19.71
CA LYS A 63 -7.80 -0.96 20.11
C LYS A 63 -7.47 -1.25 21.58
N GLY A 64 -6.21 -1.50 21.87
CA GLY A 64 -5.73 -1.87 23.20
C GLY A 64 -5.85 -3.35 23.53
N SER A 65 -6.63 -4.15 22.75
CA SER A 65 -6.58 -5.60 22.88
C SER A 65 -5.20 -6.12 22.46
N ARG A 66 -4.88 -7.36 22.81
CA ARG A 66 -3.54 -7.91 22.56
C ARG A 66 -3.62 -9.17 21.72
N VAL A 67 -2.64 -9.33 20.85
CA VAL A 67 -2.51 -10.50 19.99
C VAL A 67 -1.13 -11.12 20.09
N LYS A 68 -1.06 -12.44 19.97
CA LYS A 68 0.20 -13.17 19.84
C LYS A 68 0.49 -13.38 18.37
N VAL A 69 1.62 -12.85 17.89
CA VAL A 69 2.11 -13.09 16.53
C VAL A 69 2.64 -14.52 16.41
N LEU A 70 2.16 -15.27 15.43
CA LEU A 70 2.52 -16.66 15.18
C LEU A 70 3.43 -16.80 13.97
N LYS A 71 3.20 -16.03 12.91
CA LYS A 71 4.03 -16.02 11.70
C LYS A 71 3.92 -14.68 10.98
N HIS A 72 4.91 -14.39 10.15
CA HIS A 72 4.96 -13.21 9.30
C HIS A 72 4.84 -13.62 7.83
N LYS A 73 4.18 -12.80 7.05
CA LYS A 73 4.18 -12.86 5.60
C LYS A 73 4.13 -11.43 5.06
N TYR A 74 5.27 -10.91 4.59
CA TYR A 74 5.42 -9.53 4.12
C TYR A 74 5.00 -8.51 5.19
N ASN A 75 4.04 -7.65 4.88
CA ASN A 75 3.50 -6.63 5.77
C ASN A 75 2.37 -7.16 6.66
N TRP A 76 2.14 -8.47 6.67
CA TRP A 76 1.08 -9.13 7.41
C TRP A 76 1.63 -10.06 8.47
N VAL A 77 0.87 -10.17 9.54
CA VAL A 77 1.13 -11.15 10.61
C VAL A 77 -0.10 -12.04 10.78
N TYR A 78 0.14 -13.32 10.94
CA TYR A 78 -0.89 -14.25 11.38
C TYR A 78 -0.86 -14.29 12.89
N VAL A 79 -1.98 -13.96 13.50
CA VAL A 79 -2.06 -13.75 14.95
C VAL A 79 -3.09 -14.68 15.60
N LYS A 80 -2.95 -14.81 16.90
CA LYS A 80 -3.92 -15.42 17.81
C LYS A 80 -4.36 -14.36 18.80
N THR A 81 -5.66 -14.17 18.96
CA THR A 81 -6.26 -13.31 19.99
C THR A 81 -6.35 -14.02 21.34
N ASN A 82 -6.68 -13.28 22.40
CA ASN A 82 -6.94 -13.84 23.72
C ASN A 82 -8.21 -14.71 23.78
N GLU A 83 -9.08 -14.59 22.78
CA GLU A 83 -10.30 -15.37 22.62
C GLU A 83 -10.10 -16.60 21.74
N ASP A 84 -8.84 -17.03 21.54
CA ASP A 84 -8.46 -18.18 20.71
C ASP A 84 -8.90 -18.04 19.23
N GLN A 85 -9.02 -16.81 18.72
CA GLN A 85 -9.31 -16.55 17.32
C GLN A 85 -8.01 -16.35 16.54
N TYR A 86 -8.04 -16.72 15.27
CA TYR A 86 -6.88 -16.69 14.39
C TYR A 86 -7.21 -15.96 13.11
N GLY A 87 -6.26 -15.23 12.57
CA GLY A 87 -6.40 -14.54 11.30
C GLY A 87 -5.16 -13.74 10.94
N TRP A 88 -5.18 -13.17 9.76
CA TRP A 88 -4.17 -12.24 9.30
C TRP A 88 -4.53 -10.82 9.70
N MET A 89 -3.55 -10.04 10.10
CA MET A 89 -3.69 -8.60 10.29
C MET A 89 -2.44 -7.87 9.80
N GLY A 90 -2.60 -6.61 9.43
CA GLY A 90 -1.50 -5.80 8.99
C GLY A 90 -0.54 -5.44 10.13
N THR A 91 0.76 -5.41 9.85
CA THR A 91 1.78 -5.04 10.86
C THR A 91 1.59 -3.63 11.40
N TRP A 92 1.00 -2.72 10.62
CA TRP A 92 0.67 -1.33 11.04
C TRP A 92 -0.41 -1.27 12.12
N MET A 93 -1.24 -2.30 12.27
CA MET A 93 -2.28 -2.36 13.30
C MET A 93 -1.72 -2.62 14.70
N ILE A 94 -0.50 -3.19 14.78
CA ILE A 94 0.20 -3.55 16.03
C ILE A 94 1.52 -2.80 16.23
N ASN A 95 1.88 -1.87 15.35
CA ASN A 95 3.12 -1.12 15.44
C ASN A 95 2.90 0.32 14.92
N SER A 96 2.62 1.22 15.82
CA SER A 96 2.23 2.60 15.55
C SER A 96 3.34 3.53 15.08
N LYS A 97 4.30 3.07 14.31
CA LYS A 97 5.10 4.02 13.52
C LYS A 97 4.24 4.87 12.59
N TYR A 98 2.98 4.52 12.44
CA TYR A 98 1.97 5.19 11.61
C TYR A 98 1.03 5.99 12.51
N GLN A 99 1.45 7.21 12.88
CA GLN A 99 0.58 8.15 13.56
C GLN A 99 -0.40 8.75 12.57
N ASN A 100 -1.67 8.61 12.84
CA ASN A 100 -2.86 9.25 12.29
C ASN A 100 -3.77 8.36 11.45
N PRO A 101 -5.05 8.81 11.36
CA PRO A 101 -6.13 7.83 11.27
C PRO A 101 -5.79 6.82 10.21
N VAL A 102 -5.90 5.57 10.57
CA VAL A 102 -5.73 4.46 9.65
C VAL A 102 -6.65 4.73 8.48
N ASN A 103 -6.07 5.23 7.41
CA ASN A 103 -6.73 5.25 6.13
C ASN A 103 -6.30 3.99 5.38
N ASN A 104 -7.02 3.64 4.36
CA ASN A 104 -6.78 2.42 3.56
C ASN A 104 -5.37 2.38 2.95
N LEU A 105 -4.69 3.53 2.86
CA LEU A 105 -3.31 3.64 2.38
C LEU A 105 -2.27 3.16 3.39
N SER A 106 -2.55 3.22 4.69
CA SER A 106 -1.63 2.69 5.72
C SER A 106 -1.42 1.19 5.58
N GLU A 107 -2.34 0.51 4.90
CA GLU A 107 -2.35 -0.92 4.65
C GLU A 107 -1.59 -1.30 3.39
N ALA A 108 -1.26 -0.32 2.54
CA ALA A 108 -0.79 -0.57 1.20
C ALA A 108 0.72 -0.58 1.07
N THR A 109 1.22 -1.51 0.26
CA THR A 109 2.58 -1.50 -0.30
C THR A 109 2.50 -1.03 -1.75
N ILE A 110 3.06 0.13 -2.05
CA ILE A 110 2.95 0.76 -3.36
C ILE A 110 4.33 0.87 -3.99
N VAL A 111 4.44 0.42 -5.24
CA VAL A 111 5.62 0.68 -6.08
C VAL A 111 5.31 1.84 -7.02
N ILE A 112 6.18 2.84 -7.01
CA ILE A 112 6.12 3.96 -7.94
C ILE A 112 7.27 3.79 -8.94
N ASP A 113 6.91 3.77 -10.19
CA ASP A 113 7.85 3.74 -11.30
C ASP A 113 7.99 5.14 -11.90
N ALA A 114 9.21 5.65 -11.86
CA ALA A 114 9.57 6.84 -12.64
C ALA A 114 10.08 6.37 -13.99
N GLY A 115 9.27 6.50 -15.04
CA GLY A 115 9.63 6.08 -16.39
C GLY A 115 10.96 6.63 -16.86
N HIS A 116 11.66 5.91 -17.75
CA HIS A 116 12.96 6.30 -18.30
C HIS A 116 14.06 6.47 -17.25
N GLY A 117 15.12 7.24 -17.55
CA GLY A 117 16.20 7.58 -16.61
C GLY A 117 17.61 7.26 -17.12
N GLY A 118 18.61 8.02 -16.66
CA GLY A 118 20.00 7.88 -17.09
C GLY A 118 20.16 8.15 -18.59
N ALA A 119 20.63 7.15 -19.34
CA ALA A 119 20.80 7.26 -20.80
C ALA A 119 19.50 7.30 -21.61
N ASP A 120 18.37 6.86 -21.02
CA ASP A 120 17.05 6.91 -21.61
C ASP A 120 16.36 8.22 -21.21
N SER A 121 16.32 9.18 -22.15
CA SER A 121 15.66 10.48 -21.94
C SER A 121 14.13 10.39 -21.88
N GLY A 122 13.55 9.34 -22.47
CA GLY A 122 12.16 9.35 -22.88
C GLY A 122 11.91 10.32 -24.02
N ALA A 123 10.67 10.71 -24.20
CA ALA A 123 10.28 11.71 -25.19
C ALA A 123 10.83 13.11 -24.85
N LEU A 124 10.92 13.95 -25.89
CA LEU A 124 11.46 15.30 -25.78
C LEU A 124 10.37 16.34 -26.04
N SER A 125 10.52 17.51 -25.40
CA SER A 125 9.71 18.69 -25.73
C SER A 125 9.94 19.15 -27.17
N THR A 126 9.01 19.94 -27.72
CA THR A 126 9.07 20.50 -29.09
C THR A 126 10.42 21.16 -29.42
N ASN A 127 11.07 21.79 -28.44
CA ASN A 127 12.38 22.44 -28.62
C ASN A 127 13.56 21.54 -28.21
N GLY A 128 13.32 20.27 -27.87
CA GLY A 128 14.34 19.29 -27.48
C GLY A 128 15.07 19.55 -26.15
N LYS A 129 14.67 20.58 -25.40
CA LYS A 129 15.43 20.99 -24.19
C LYS A 129 14.94 20.32 -22.91
N LYS A 130 13.74 19.75 -22.92
CA LYS A 130 13.16 19.08 -21.75
C LYS A 130 12.94 17.61 -22.07
N GLU A 131 13.35 16.77 -21.13
CA GLU A 131 13.36 15.32 -21.21
C GLU A 131 12.29 14.73 -20.29
N GLU A 132 11.54 13.76 -20.78
CA GLU A 132 10.46 13.08 -20.04
C GLU A 132 10.96 12.51 -18.71
N LYS A 133 12.15 11.90 -18.70
CA LYS A 133 12.73 11.30 -17.48
C LYS A 133 12.81 12.26 -16.29
N THR A 134 12.94 13.57 -16.55
CA THR A 134 13.01 14.61 -15.50
C THR A 134 11.65 14.79 -14.84
N PHE A 135 10.59 14.84 -15.63
CA PHE A 135 9.23 15.00 -15.14
C PHE A 135 8.73 13.74 -14.45
N THR A 136 8.95 12.56 -15.03
CA THR A 136 8.54 11.30 -14.41
C THR A 136 9.15 11.12 -13.02
N LEU A 137 10.43 11.47 -12.83
CA LEU A 137 11.09 11.41 -11.54
C LEU A 137 10.50 12.44 -10.55
N ARG A 138 10.19 13.65 -11.02
CA ARG A 138 9.63 14.73 -10.20
C ARG A 138 8.26 14.34 -9.65
N TYR A 139 7.35 13.87 -10.53
CA TYR A 139 6.01 13.40 -10.16
C TYR A 139 6.05 12.18 -9.23
N ALA A 140 6.91 11.21 -9.54
CA ALA A 140 7.10 10.03 -8.72
C ALA A 140 7.56 10.36 -7.29
N LYS A 141 8.52 11.28 -7.13
CA LYS A 141 8.98 11.75 -5.81
C LYS A 141 7.91 12.50 -5.04
N GLN A 142 7.11 13.31 -5.72
CA GLN A 142 6.02 14.02 -5.08
C GLN A 142 4.95 13.05 -4.60
N LEU A 143 4.55 12.06 -5.42
CA LEU A 143 3.63 11.01 -5.01
C LEU A 143 4.20 10.20 -3.84
N GLN A 144 5.49 9.82 -3.90
CA GLN A 144 6.15 9.12 -2.78
C GLN A 144 6.02 9.87 -1.47
N SER A 145 6.27 11.19 -1.48
CA SER A 145 6.15 12.02 -0.27
C SER A 145 4.75 12.00 0.32
N LYS A 146 3.72 12.12 -0.55
CA LYS A 146 2.31 12.11 -0.12
C LYS A 146 1.88 10.75 0.44
N LEU A 147 2.22 9.67 -0.24
CA LEU A 147 1.88 8.31 0.19
C LEU A 147 2.60 7.93 1.49
N LYS A 148 3.86 8.32 1.67
CA LYS A 148 4.56 8.13 2.94
C LYS A 148 3.90 8.90 4.09
N LYS A 149 3.44 10.13 3.85
CA LYS A 149 2.69 10.91 4.85
C LYS A 149 1.34 10.26 5.19
N ALA A 150 0.73 9.57 4.22
CA ALA A 150 -0.49 8.79 4.43
C ALA A 150 -0.25 7.42 5.09
N GLY A 151 1.01 7.07 5.38
CA GLY A 151 1.38 5.83 6.07
C GLY A 151 1.64 4.62 5.15
N ALA A 152 1.56 4.77 3.83
CA ALA A 152 1.84 3.70 2.89
C ALA A 152 3.33 3.31 2.88
N ARG A 153 3.61 2.05 2.59
CA ARG A 153 4.96 1.56 2.28
C ARG A 153 5.25 1.79 0.82
N VAL A 154 6.22 2.65 0.55
CA VAL A 154 6.49 3.10 -0.81
C VAL A 154 7.88 2.70 -1.23
N TYR A 155 7.96 1.99 -2.35
CA TYR A 155 9.18 1.64 -3.07
C TYR A 155 9.22 2.40 -4.38
N MET A 156 10.42 2.79 -4.81
CA MET A 156 10.65 3.47 -6.08
C MET A 156 11.52 2.60 -6.97
N THR A 157 11.22 2.53 -8.27
CA THR A 157 12.11 1.86 -9.24
C THR A 157 13.41 2.62 -9.40
N ARG A 158 13.35 3.95 -9.35
CA ARG A 158 14.50 4.87 -9.24
C ARG A 158 14.13 6.12 -8.45
N ASP A 159 15.10 6.65 -7.74
CA ASP A 159 15.00 7.85 -6.92
C ASP A 159 15.97 8.96 -7.36
N SER A 160 16.72 8.70 -8.43
CA SER A 160 17.70 9.59 -9.05
C SER A 160 17.67 9.40 -10.57
N ASP A 161 18.45 10.22 -11.29
CA ASP A 161 18.62 10.06 -12.74
C ASP A 161 19.58 8.90 -13.03
N LYS A 162 19.04 7.67 -13.02
CA LYS A 162 19.76 6.43 -13.32
C LYS A 162 18.93 5.53 -14.24
N THR A 163 19.63 4.78 -15.09
CA THR A 163 19.00 3.79 -15.96
C THR A 163 18.49 2.60 -15.15
N VAL A 164 17.24 2.21 -15.37
CA VAL A 164 16.62 0.99 -14.84
C VAL A 164 16.05 0.22 -16.02
N SER A 165 16.48 -1.04 -16.19
CA SER A 165 15.96 -1.88 -17.27
C SER A 165 14.45 -2.12 -17.12
N LEU A 166 13.75 -2.27 -18.25
CA LEU A 166 12.29 -2.43 -18.26
C LEU A 166 11.82 -3.61 -17.39
N SER A 167 12.51 -4.76 -17.44
CA SER A 167 12.13 -5.94 -16.65
C SER A 167 12.27 -5.74 -15.14
N LYS A 168 13.23 -4.92 -14.69
CA LYS A 168 13.46 -4.67 -13.26
C LYS A 168 12.34 -3.86 -12.60
N ARG A 169 11.53 -3.17 -13.38
CA ARG A 169 10.44 -2.34 -12.88
C ARG A 169 9.31 -3.21 -12.33
N PRO A 170 8.68 -4.13 -13.11
CA PRO A 170 7.67 -5.05 -12.58
C PRO A 170 8.27 -6.07 -11.59
N GLU A 171 9.53 -6.54 -11.77
CA GLU A 171 10.19 -7.42 -10.80
C GLU A 171 10.24 -6.82 -9.39
N LEU A 172 10.39 -5.50 -9.25
CA LEU A 172 10.33 -4.84 -7.95
C LEU A 172 8.94 -4.99 -7.32
N ALA A 173 7.87 -4.77 -8.09
CA ALA A 173 6.51 -4.89 -7.60
C ALA A 173 6.21 -6.32 -7.13
N GLU A 174 6.63 -7.32 -7.90
CA GLU A 174 6.50 -8.72 -7.54
C GLU A 174 7.29 -9.06 -6.27
N LYS A 175 8.55 -8.62 -6.20
CA LYS A 175 9.45 -8.88 -5.07
C LYS A 175 8.91 -8.37 -3.74
N VAL A 176 8.27 -7.19 -3.74
CA VAL A 176 7.71 -6.58 -2.53
C VAL A 176 6.23 -6.90 -2.34
N HIS A 177 5.65 -7.68 -3.25
CA HIS A 177 4.20 -7.99 -3.29
C HIS A 177 3.37 -6.72 -3.19
N ALA A 178 3.59 -5.83 -4.15
CA ALA A 178 2.92 -4.54 -4.18
C ALA A 178 1.39 -4.71 -4.32
N ASP A 179 0.65 -3.94 -3.55
CA ASP A 179 -0.80 -3.84 -3.68
C ASP A 179 -1.20 -2.95 -4.85
N ALA A 180 -0.28 -2.07 -5.30
CA ALA A 180 -0.42 -1.27 -6.51
C ALA A 180 0.96 -0.87 -7.09
N PHE A 181 1.04 -0.82 -8.42
CA PHE A 181 2.17 -0.31 -9.18
C PHE A 181 1.71 0.89 -10.02
N ILE A 182 2.36 2.05 -9.85
CA ILE A 182 2.02 3.30 -10.53
C ILE A 182 3.22 3.75 -11.33
N SER A 183 3.12 3.74 -12.67
CA SER A 183 4.15 4.23 -13.56
C SER A 183 3.78 5.62 -14.10
N PHE A 184 4.70 6.58 -13.99
CA PHE A 184 4.55 7.92 -14.57
C PHE A 184 5.26 8.03 -15.89
N HIS A 185 4.53 8.53 -16.89
CA HIS A 185 4.99 8.85 -18.23
C HIS A 185 4.34 10.12 -18.76
N PHE A 186 4.88 10.63 -19.87
CA PHE A 186 4.36 11.75 -20.65
C PHE A 186 4.42 11.40 -22.12
N ASP A 187 3.27 11.32 -22.74
CA ASP A 187 3.09 10.88 -24.12
C ASP A 187 3.77 11.81 -25.14
N SER A 188 3.96 11.31 -26.33
CA SER A 188 4.49 12.07 -27.45
C SER A 188 3.79 11.66 -28.75
N SER A 189 3.28 12.62 -29.47
CA SER A 189 2.66 12.41 -30.77
C SER A 189 3.70 12.42 -31.91
N PRO A 190 3.43 11.77 -33.06
CA PRO A 190 4.35 11.75 -34.18
C PRO A 190 4.69 13.15 -34.74
N GLN A 191 3.80 14.11 -34.55
CA GLN A 191 4.01 15.51 -34.92
C GLN A 191 3.83 16.39 -33.70
N ASP A 192 4.71 17.35 -33.53
CA ASP A 192 4.62 18.32 -32.43
C ASP A 192 3.26 19.03 -32.45
N ASN A 193 2.71 19.24 -31.24
CA ASN A 193 1.43 19.93 -31.05
C ASN A 193 0.20 19.27 -31.70
N SER A 194 0.30 17.99 -32.14
CA SER A 194 -0.82 17.32 -32.83
C SER A 194 -1.75 16.55 -31.89
N ALA A 195 -1.36 16.35 -30.64
CA ALA A 195 -2.16 15.69 -29.62
C ALA A 195 -2.05 16.40 -28.27
N SER A 196 -3.04 16.19 -27.40
CA SER A 196 -3.14 16.77 -26.06
C SER A 196 -4.02 15.88 -25.18
N GLY A 197 -3.87 15.99 -23.87
CA GLY A 197 -4.67 15.28 -22.87
C GLY A 197 -3.91 14.18 -22.16
N TYR A 198 -4.56 13.54 -21.21
CA TYR A 198 -3.96 12.48 -20.38
C TYR A 198 -4.74 11.17 -20.49
N THR A 199 -4.03 10.03 -20.36
CA THR A 199 -4.59 8.68 -20.45
C THR A 199 -4.10 7.83 -19.30
N THR A 200 -4.95 6.97 -18.74
CA THR A 200 -4.56 5.96 -17.77
C THR A 200 -4.60 4.59 -18.41
N TYR A 201 -3.44 3.94 -18.53
CA TYR A 201 -3.32 2.63 -19.15
C TYR A 201 -3.29 1.50 -18.15
N TYR A 202 -3.89 0.36 -18.52
CA TYR A 202 -3.81 -0.93 -17.84
C TYR A 202 -3.55 -2.04 -18.84
N TYR A 203 -3.13 -3.22 -18.38
CA TYR A 203 -3.00 -4.42 -19.22
C TYR A 203 -3.93 -5.55 -18.77
N HIS A 204 -3.88 -5.96 -17.50
CA HIS A 204 -4.66 -7.06 -16.97
C HIS A 204 -6.02 -6.59 -16.45
N LYS A 205 -7.11 -7.33 -16.76
CA LYS A 205 -8.44 -7.06 -16.21
C LYS A 205 -8.70 -7.83 -14.91
N ASP A 206 -8.10 -8.99 -14.76
CA ASP A 206 -8.39 -10.00 -13.74
C ASP A 206 -7.52 -9.90 -12.48
N ASN A 207 -6.45 -9.09 -12.49
CA ASN A 207 -5.57 -8.90 -11.33
C ASN A 207 -5.81 -7.58 -10.58
N GLY A 208 -6.92 -6.86 -10.86
CA GLY A 208 -7.25 -5.57 -10.25
C GLY A 208 -6.71 -4.34 -10.98
N SER A 209 -5.90 -4.48 -12.05
CA SER A 209 -5.32 -3.34 -12.78
C SER A 209 -6.37 -2.46 -13.44
N PHE A 210 -7.39 -3.05 -14.07
CA PHE A 210 -8.47 -2.29 -14.70
C PHE A 210 -9.24 -1.43 -13.70
N ARG A 211 -9.59 -2.02 -12.54
CA ARG A 211 -10.25 -1.29 -11.46
C ARG A 211 -9.37 -0.16 -10.93
N LEU A 212 -8.08 -0.45 -10.67
CA LEU A 212 -7.11 0.56 -10.24
C LEU A 212 -7.04 1.74 -11.23
N ALA A 213 -7.02 1.44 -12.54
CA ALA A 213 -7.02 2.46 -13.59
C ALA A 213 -8.30 3.30 -13.56
N LYS A 214 -9.48 2.67 -13.43
CA LYS A 214 -10.77 3.39 -13.34
C LYS A 214 -10.82 4.28 -12.10
N ASP A 215 -10.44 3.77 -10.94
CA ASP A 215 -10.49 4.50 -9.69
C ASP A 215 -9.56 5.72 -9.71
N ILE A 216 -8.34 5.57 -10.21
CA ILE A 216 -7.40 6.70 -10.38
C ILE A 216 -7.93 7.68 -11.41
N ASN A 217 -8.33 7.22 -12.61
CA ASN A 217 -8.79 8.11 -13.68
C ASN A 217 -10.03 8.91 -13.27
N SER A 218 -10.93 8.33 -12.48
CA SER A 218 -12.13 9.01 -11.98
C SER A 218 -11.81 10.22 -11.10
N GLN A 219 -10.65 10.25 -10.47
CA GLN A 219 -10.20 11.34 -9.61
C GLN A 219 -9.40 12.41 -10.39
N LEU A 220 -8.83 12.06 -11.54
CA LEU A 220 -8.11 12.98 -12.41
C LEU A 220 -9.09 13.92 -13.13
N THR A 221 -9.70 14.83 -12.38
CA THR A 221 -10.71 15.76 -12.88
C THR A 221 -10.21 17.20 -12.83
N SER A 222 -10.76 18.06 -13.69
CA SER A 222 -10.44 19.51 -13.72
C SER A 222 -8.93 19.79 -13.85
N MET A 223 -8.25 18.99 -14.69
CA MET A 223 -6.80 19.05 -14.87
C MET A 223 -6.33 20.17 -15.81
N GLY A 224 -7.26 20.83 -16.51
CA GLY A 224 -6.94 21.79 -17.56
C GLY A 224 -6.56 21.13 -18.91
N LEU A 225 -6.31 19.83 -18.90
CA LEU A 225 -6.14 18.98 -20.07
C LEU A 225 -7.32 18.02 -20.20
N ASP A 226 -7.56 17.54 -21.42
CA ASP A 226 -8.67 16.63 -21.71
C ASP A 226 -8.38 15.23 -21.18
N ASN A 227 -9.35 14.66 -20.45
CA ASN A 227 -9.29 13.27 -20.01
C ASN A 227 -9.61 12.35 -21.20
N ARG A 228 -8.63 11.58 -21.64
CA ARG A 228 -8.78 10.58 -22.73
C ARG A 228 -9.28 9.23 -22.22
N GLY A 229 -9.47 9.11 -20.90
CA GLY A 229 -10.06 7.93 -20.27
C GLY A 229 -9.05 6.87 -19.86
N VAL A 230 -9.60 5.68 -19.67
CA VAL A 230 -8.85 4.46 -19.34
C VAL A 230 -8.74 3.61 -20.59
N ASP A 231 -7.53 3.15 -20.94
CA ASP A 231 -7.31 2.38 -22.16
C ASP A 231 -6.37 1.18 -21.90
N PHE A 232 -6.45 0.20 -22.80
CA PHE A 232 -5.56 -0.95 -22.81
C PHE A 232 -4.19 -0.56 -23.37
N GLY A 233 -3.11 -0.87 -22.61
CA GLY A 233 -1.74 -0.57 -23.03
C GLY A 233 -0.82 -1.78 -22.96
N ASN A 234 -0.26 -2.21 -24.10
CA ASN A 234 0.70 -3.31 -24.15
C ASN A 234 2.12 -2.84 -23.81
N PHE A 235 2.26 -2.18 -22.68
CA PHE A 235 3.56 -1.78 -22.11
C PHE A 235 4.16 -2.92 -21.30
N LEU A 236 5.46 -3.18 -21.43
CA LEU A 236 6.14 -4.26 -20.72
C LEU A 236 5.92 -4.18 -19.20
N VAL A 237 6.01 -2.97 -18.63
CA VAL A 237 5.87 -2.73 -17.20
C VAL A 237 4.48 -3.04 -16.65
N LEU A 238 3.46 -3.09 -17.54
CA LEU A 238 2.10 -3.51 -17.21
C LEU A 238 1.85 -4.98 -17.56
N ARG A 239 2.29 -5.41 -18.75
CA ARG A 239 2.08 -6.77 -19.26
C ARG A 239 2.77 -7.82 -18.39
N ASP A 240 4.02 -7.57 -18.05
CA ASP A 240 4.87 -8.50 -17.28
C ASP A 240 4.73 -8.28 -15.76
N ASN A 241 3.74 -7.50 -15.33
CA ASN A 241 3.48 -7.22 -13.92
C ASN A 241 2.35 -8.11 -13.39
N THR A 242 2.66 -8.95 -12.41
CA THR A 242 1.67 -9.83 -11.76
C THR A 242 0.83 -9.10 -10.71
N GLN A 243 1.24 -7.89 -10.32
CA GLN A 243 0.54 -7.06 -9.36
C GLN A 243 -0.40 -6.07 -10.07
N PRO A 244 -1.43 -5.51 -9.39
CA PRO A 244 -2.25 -4.45 -9.95
C PRO A 244 -1.40 -3.28 -10.42
N ALA A 245 -1.45 -2.93 -11.70
CA ALA A 245 -0.52 -2.00 -12.33
C ALA A 245 -1.21 -1.05 -13.32
N VAL A 246 -0.81 0.23 -13.24
CA VAL A 246 -1.25 1.27 -14.17
C VAL A 246 -0.07 2.11 -14.65
N LEU A 247 -0.21 2.67 -15.85
CA LEU A 247 0.70 3.66 -16.42
C LEU A 247 -0.09 4.93 -16.72
N LEU A 248 0.40 6.04 -16.23
CA LEU A 248 -0.22 7.35 -16.35
C LEU A 248 0.54 8.17 -17.39
N GLU A 249 -0.05 8.39 -18.54
CA GLU A 249 0.38 9.40 -19.50
C GLU A 249 -0.26 10.73 -19.08
N SER A 250 0.49 11.58 -18.37
CA SER A 250 -0.05 12.77 -17.71
C SER A 250 -0.01 14.02 -18.58
N GLY A 251 -0.07 13.88 -19.88
CA GLY A 251 -0.01 14.92 -20.90
C GLY A 251 1.02 14.59 -21.98
N TYR A 252 1.00 15.35 -23.09
CA TYR A 252 1.94 15.19 -24.20
C TYR A 252 3.12 16.14 -24.05
N ILE A 253 4.34 15.60 -23.86
CA ILE A 253 5.53 16.43 -23.64
C ILE A 253 5.91 17.26 -24.87
N ASN A 254 5.56 16.78 -26.08
CA ASN A 254 5.77 17.51 -27.33
C ASN A 254 4.52 18.30 -27.80
N SER A 255 3.65 18.67 -26.83
CA SER A 255 2.62 19.68 -26.97
C SER A 255 3.00 20.88 -26.11
N ASP A 256 3.17 22.05 -26.71
CA ASP A 256 3.51 23.28 -25.96
C ASP A 256 2.42 23.63 -24.94
N ARG A 257 1.16 23.34 -25.28
CA ARG A 257 0.04 23.47 -24.35
C ARG A 257 0.21 22.56 -23.15
N ASP A 258 0.38 21.26 -23.38
CA ASP A 258 0.46 20.27 -22.28
C ASP A 258 1.74 20.46 -21.48
N LEU A 259 2.86 20.78 -22.14
CA LEU A 259 4.13 21.04 -21.46
C LEU A 259 4.02 22.22 -20.49
N SER A 260 3.19 23.23 -20.78
CA SER A 260 2.97 24.34 -19.86
C SER A 260 2.30 23.90 -18.56
N PHE A 261 1.45 22.86 -18.60
CA PHE A 261 0.89 22.20 -17.43
C PHE A 261 1.89 21.25 -16.77
N ILE A 262 2.52 20.35 -17.55
CA ILE A 262 3.47 19.34 -17.06
C ILE A 262 4.59 19.99 -16.23
N ASP A 263 5.06 21.17 -16.63
CA ASP A 263 6.13 21.89 -15.95
C ASP A 263 5.66 22.75 -14.77
N ASP A 264 4.35 22.94 -14.63
CA ASP A 264 3.77 23.69 -13.51
C ASP A 264 3.65 22.81 -12.26
N SER A 265 4.21 23.28 -11.15
CA SER A 265 4.16 22.59 -9.86
C SER A 265 2.74 22.45 -9.30
N SER A 266 1.80 23.32 -9.68
CA SER A 266 0.40 23.22 -9.26
C SER A 266 -0.29 22.05 -9.95
N TYR A 267 -0.01 21.84 -11.24
CA TYR A 267 -0.50 20.69 -11.99
C TYR A 267 0.09 19.39 -11.45
N GLU A 268 1.41 19.33 -11.25
CA GLU A 268 2.06 18.18 -10.62
C GLU A 268 1.44 17.84 -9.27
N ASN A 269 1.23 18.87 -8.44
CA ASN A 269 0.60 18.70 -7.12
C ASN A 269 -0.82 18.16 -7.24
N LYS A 270 -1.59 18.62 -8.21
CA LYS A 270 -2.95 18.17 -8.48
C LYS A 270 -2.97 16.72 -8.95
N VAL A 271 -2.19 16.37 -9.99
CA VAL A 271 -2.09 14.99 -10.50
C VAL A 271 -1.78 14.02 -9.34
N THR A 272 -0.74 14.32 -8.58
CA THR A 272 -0.31 13.43 -7.49
C THR A 272 -1.30 13.38 -6.32
N ASN A 273 -2.06 14.45 -6.04
CA ASN A 273 -3.17 14.41 -5.07
C ASN A 273 -4.32 13.52 -5.57
N ASP A 274 -4.67 13.65 -6.84
CA ASP A 274 -5.77 12.90 -7.42
C ASP A 274 -5.41 11.42 -7.56
N VAL A 275 -4.15 11.07 -7.85
CA VAL A 275 -3.65 9.69 -7.75
C VAL A 275 -3.77 9.14 -6.32
N VAL A 276 -3.46 9.93 -5.28
CA VAL A 276 -3.65 9.52 -3.88
C VAL A 276 -5.12 9.22 -3.59
N LYS A 277 -6.05 10.09 -4.05
CA LYS A 277 -7.50 9.85 -3.88
C LYS A 277 -7.97 8.60 -4.62
N GLY A 278 -7.48 8.39 -5.85
CA GLY A 278 -7.81 7.19 -6.62
C GLY A 278 -7.33 5.91 -5.95
N LEU A 279 -6.12 5.92 -5.36
CA LEU A 279 -5.62 4.83 -4.55
C LEU A 279 -6.47 4.60 -3.29
N GLN A 280 -6.90 5.68 -2.60
CA GLN A 280 -7.81 5.56 -1.47
C GLN A 280 -9.12 4.88 -1.87
N LEU A 281 -9.73 5.32 -2.98
CA LEU A 281 -10.94 4.72 -3.53
C LEU A 281 -10.75 3.25 -3.88
N TYR A 282 -9.63 2.91 -4.52
CA TYR A 282 -9.27 1.53 -4.86
C TYR A 282 -9.17 0.64 -3.62
N PHE A 283 -8.52 1.10 -2.54
CA PHE A 283 -8.37 0.35 -1.30
C PHE A 283 -9.60 0.37 -0.39
N GLU A 284 -10.57 1.26 -0.62
CA GLU A 284 -11.87 1.26 0.08
C GLU A 284 -12.76 0.07 -0.27
N GLY A 285 -12.41 -0.70 -1.29
CA GLY A 285 -13.06 -1.97 -1.56
C GLY A 285 -14.56 -1.85 -1.86
N LYS A 286 -15.02 -0.80 -2.52
CA LYS A 286 -16.42 -0.72 -2.96
C LYS A 286 -16.69 -1.81 -3.99
N ASP A 287 -17.38 -2.83 -3.52
CA ASP A 287 -18.00 -3.97 -4.19
C ASP A 287 -17.53 -4.30 -5.62
N GLU A 288 -16.65 -5.30 -5.75
CA GLU A 288 -16.33 -5.94 -7.04
C GLU A 288 -17.62 -6.42 -7.77
N ASN A 289 -18.69 -6.70 -7.07
CA ASN A 289 -19.97 -7.14 -7.64
C ASN A 289 -20.76 -6.01 -8.33
N ALA A 290 -20.54 -4.75 -8.01
CA ALA A 290 -21.22 -3.64 -8.67
C ALA A 290 -20.56 -3.25 -10.00
N LEU A 291 -19.27 -3.56 -10.20
CA LEU A 291 -18.52 -3.19 -11.41
C LEU A 291 -18.63 -4.22 -12.54
N ILE A 292 -19.01 -5.46 -12.24
CA ILE A 292 -19.26 -6.51 -13.25
C ILE A 292 -20.63 -6.33 -13.92
N ALA A 293 -21.57 -5.61 -13.25
CA ALA A 293 -22.91 -5.38 -13.76
C ALA A 293 -23.00 -4.28 -14.84
N ASP A 294 -21.98 -3.44 -14.98
CA ASP A 294 -21.99 -2.28 -15.88
C ASP A 294 -21.03 -2.41 -17.09
N ASP A 295 -20.58 -3.62 -17.45
CA ASP A 295 -19.84 -3.87 -18.71
C ASP A 295 -20.81 -4.39 -19.80
N PRO A 296 -21.34 -3.54 -20.68
CA PRO A 296 -22.04 -3.98 -21.86
C PRO A 296 -21.01 -4.34 -22.95
N ASN A 297 -20.54 -5.60 -22.96
CA ASN A 297 -19.71 -6.30 -23.95
C ASN A 297 -18.20 -6.11 -23.82
#